data_2cc48bf295f077c7469ebdf82eab960c
#
_entry.id   2cc48bf295f077c7469ebdf82eab960c
#
_cell.length_a   1.000
_cell.length_b   1.000
_cell.length_c   1.000
_cell.angle_alpha   90.00
_cell.angle_beta   90.00
_cell.angle_gamma   90.00
#
_symmetry.space_group_name_H-M   'P 1'
#
loop_
_entity.id
_entity.type
_entity.pdbx_description
1 polymer ?
#
loop_
_entity_poly.entity_id
_entity_poly.type
_entity_poly.pdbx_seq_one_letter_code
_entity_poly.pdbx_strand_id
1 'polypeptide(L)'
;IGLNLDLEDAREFLETARPLIDPGDLELTFTGGPPLYADISLSSERDVRRAEILAFPLSTIALLLVFGTLIAAFLPATVGGVGVVLALAAVALISRGVDMSVFVLNIVTLLGIGLGIDYSLFFTSRFREQLAAGDSVEQAVATAQATAGTAILFSGVTSLIGLASLTAFEFMMLRSVGIGAVIVITAAIFAALTLMPAVLGILGPRINAFRVIPPFLSRTDRDMWGTLSRWVMARPLMVAVPTVLFLLLLASPVRGIRLGTVDATILPPELESRRGFDILRDEFGLLNQTQIPVAYVFDEAEDIDPLSPGNLARLYAFGRALEGLDEVTQVRSIVNMSPDLDASTYAMLYRVPEAVTDLAMQTLLRDSVRDGAVLFLVESEVEPFGPEASSLVSDIRAFDPGPEVTLFVDGGSAEI
;
A
#
# COMPACT_ATOMS: atom_id res chain seq x y z
N ILE A 1 22.90 11.77 12.49
CA ILE A 1 21.98 12.68 13.19
C ILE A 1 20.61 12.09 13.05
N GLY A 2 20.06 11.52 14.13
CA GLY A 2 18.69 11.03 14.17
C GLY A 2 17.75 12.23 14.34
N LEU A 3 16.85 12.44 13.40
CA LEU A 3 15.83 13.48 13.47
C LEU A 3 14.48 12.78 13.62
N ASN A 4 13.71 13.19 14.61
CA ASN A 4 12.33 12.72 14.78
C ASN A 4 11.43 13.69 13.99
N LEU A 5 11.17 13.33 12.72
CA LEU A 5 10.33 14.10 11.82
C LEU A 5 9.09 13.27 11.50
N ASP A 6 7.93 13.93 11.44
CA ASP A 6 6.76 13.31 10.85
C ASP A 6 7.03 12.97 9.36
N LEU A 7 6.52 11.85 8.91
CA LEU A 7 6.78 11.36 7.54
C LEU A 7 6.30 12.34 6.46
N GLU A 8 5.26 13.13 6.76
CA GLU A 8 4.72 14.15 5.85
C GLU A 8 5.68 15.34 5.69
N ASP A 9 6.39 15.73 6.76
CA ASP A 9 7.34 16.85 6.77
C ASP A 9 8.70 16.46 6.19
N ALA A 10 8.92 15.17 5.94
CA ALA A 10 10.21 14.64 5.50
C ALA A 10 10.69 15.26 4.19
N ARG A 11 9.78 15.50 3.26
CA ARG A 11 10.10 16.07 1.95
C ARG A 11 10.54 17.54 2.09
N GLU A 12 9.77 18.34 2.81
CA GLU A 12 10.06 19.76 3.05
C GLU A 12 11.38 19.92 3.83
N PHE A 13 11.59 19.05 4.82
CA PHE A 13 12.83 18.99 5.56
C PHE A 13 14.03 18.68 4.67
N LEU A 14 13.95 17.64 3.81
CA LEU A 14 15.05 17.27 2.91
C LEU A 14 15.38 18.38 1.89
N GLU A 15 14.35 19.03 1.33
CA GLU A 15 14.52 20.15 0.42
C GLU A 15 15.20 21.34 1.12
N THR A 16 14.94 21.54 2.41
CA THR A 16 15.51 22.64 3.21
C THR A 16 16.90 22.29 3.78
N ALA A 17 17.11 21.06 4.22
CA ALA A 17 18.35 20.65 4.89
C ALA A 17 19.49 20.39 3.90
N ARG A 18 19.19 19.85 2.72
CA ARG A 18 20.19 19.50 1.70
C ARG A 18 21.10 20.66 1.32
N PRO A 19 20.62 21.87 1.01
CA PRO A 19 21.48 23.01 0.65
C PRO A 19 22.30 23.57 1.83
N LEU A 20 21.99 23.20 3.07
CA LEU A 20 22.70 23.63 4.27
C LEU A 20 23.94 22.78 4.57
N ILE A 21 24.05 21.60 3.94
CA ILE A 21 25.15 20.65 4.18
C ILE A 21 26.09 20.72 2.98
N ASP A 22 27.30 21.25 3.20
CA ASP A 22 28.37 21.21 2.21
C ASP A 22 29.19 19.93 2.42
N PRO A 23 29.07 18.92 1.52
CA PRO A 23 29.80 17.66 1.68
C PRO A 23 31.29 17.76 1.29
N GLY A 24 31.73 18.91 0.72
CA GLY A 24 33.09 19.04 0.16
C GLY A 24 33.34 18.03 -0.97
N ASP A 25 34.39 17.21 -0.83
CA ASP A 25 34.75 16.16 -1.78
C ASP A 25 34.01 14.80 -1.51
N LEU A 26 33.09 14.76 -0.56
CA LEU A 26 32.35 13.55 -0.17
C LEU A 26 30.98 13.50 -0.85
N GLU A 27 30.53 12.28 -1.18
CA GLU A 27 29.16 12.06 -1.63
C GLU A 27 28.21 12.00 -0.41
N LEU A 28 27.21 12.89 -0.37
CA LEU A 28 26.20 12.93 0.67
C LEU A 28 24.95 12.19 0.19
N THR A 29 24.53 11.20 0.95
CA THR A 29 23.34 10.40 0.66
C THR A 29 22.40 10.38 1.85
N PHE A 30 21.13 10.69 1.62
CA PHE A 30 20.08 10.62 2.64
C PHE A 30 19.32 9.30 2.53
N THR A 31 19.14 8.62 3.66
CA THR A 31 18.38 7.38 3.77
C THR A 31 17.68 7.28 5.13
N GLY A 32 16.92 6.19 5.35
CA GLY A 32 16.10 6.00 6.53
C GLY A 32 14.62 6.29 6.26
N GLY A 33 13.76 6.20 7.27
CA GLY A 33 12.30 6.25 7.12
C GLY A 33 11.79 7.47 6.33
N PRO A 34 12.10 8.71 6.75
CA PRO A 34 11.59 9.90 6.07
C PRO A 34 12.02 10.04 4.59
N PRO A 35 13.32 9.91 4.22
CA PRO A 35 13.72 9.93 2.81
C PRO A 35 13.10 8.82 1.99
N LEU A 36 12.98 7.61 2.55
CA LEU A 36 12.36 6.47 1.91
C LEU A 36 10.89 6.74 1.57
N TYR A 37 10.13 7.25 2.55
CA TYR A 37 8.73 7.59 2.35
C TYR A 37 8.53 8.68 1.28
N ALA A 38 9.38 9.70 1.29
CA ALA A 38 9.37 10.76 0.27
C ALA A 38 9.60 10.19 -1.14
N ASP A 39 10.61 9.30 -1.29
CA ASP A 39 10.92 8.66 -2.57
C ASP A 39 9.82 7.68 -3.03
N ILE A 40 9.17 6.94 -2.11
CA ILE A 40 8.01 6.09 -2.41
C ILE A 40 6.87 6.94 -2.97
N SER A 41 6.52 8.04 -2.29
CA SER A 41 5.45 8.93 -2.71
C SER A 41 5.72 9.53 -4.09
N LEU A 42 6.93 10.06 -4.32
CA LEU A 42 7.33 10.65 -5.60
C LEU A 42 7.37 9.63 -6.74
N SER A 43 7.87 8.42 -6.46
CA SER A 43 7.90 7.33 -7.44
C SER A 43 6.49 6.89 -7.80
N SER A 44 5.62 6.74 -6.79
CA SER A 44 4.21 6.40 -6.97
C SER A 44 3.49 7.42 -7.86
N GLU A 45 3.66 8.73 -7.61
CA GLU A 45 3.09 9.77 -8.47
C GLU A 45 3.60 9.71 -9.91
N ARG A 46 4.92 9.51 -10.08
CA ARG A 46 5.54 9.40 -11.42
C ARG A 46 5.05 8.19 -12.18
N ASP A 47 4.91 7.06 -11.50
CA ASP A 47 4.48 5.81 -12.11
C ASP A 47 3.02 5.85 -12.49
N VAL A 48 2.13 6.44 -11.67
CA VAL A 48 0.73 6.71 -12.04
C VAL A 48 0.67 7.59 -13.27
N ARG A 49 1.39 8.71 -13.28
CA ARG A 49 1.44 9.61 -14.45
C ARG A 49 1.95 8.91 -15.72
N ARG A 50 3.00 8.07 -15.61
CA ARG A 50 3.50 7.27 -16.75
C ARG A 50 2.45 6.26 -17.22
N ALA A 51 1.81 5.57 -16.28
CA ALA A 51 0.75 4.62 -16.59
C ALA A 51 -0.42 5.31 -17.32
N GLU A 52 -0.85 6.47 -16.86
CA GLU A 52 -1.89 7.27 -17.50
C GLU A 52 -1.52 7.71 -18.92
N ILE A 53 -0.30 8.23 -19.12
CA ILE A 53 0.21 8.67 -20.43
C ILE A 53 0.26 7.51 -21.43
N LEU A 54 0.52 6.29 -20.99
CA LEU A 54 0.54 5.11 -21.85
C LEU A 54 -0.85 4.49 -22.01
N ALA A 55 -1.59 4.33 -20.91
CA ALA A 55 -2.90 3.67 -20.92
C ALA A 55 -3.96 4.47 -21.66
N PHE A 56 -3.97 5.81 -21.53
CA PHE A 56 -4.99 6.65 -22.15
C PHE A 56 -4.95 6.61 -23.68
N PRO A 57 -3.80 6.80 -24.36
CA PRO A 57 -3.74 6.64 -25.82
C PRO A 57 -4.05 5.22 -26.27
N LEU A 58 -3.52 4.21 -25.58
CA LEU A 58 -3.70 2.81 -25.93
C LEU A 58 -5.17 2.40 -25.83
N SER A 59 -5.84 2.76 -24.74
CA SER A 59 -7.28 2.51 -24.56
C SER A 59 -8.12 3.30 -25.58
N THR A 60 -7.75 4.56 -25.88
CA THR A 60 -8.41 5.35 -26.89
C THR A 60 -8.29 4.73 -28.29
N ILE A 61 -7.10 4.23 -28.65
CA ILE A 61 -6.87 3.49 -29.90
C ILE A 61 -7.73 2.22 -29.93
N ALA A 62 -7.73 1.44 -28.85
CA ALA A 62 -8.56 0.24 -28.75
C ALA A 62 -10.05 0.55 -28.91
N LEU A 63 -10.54 1.58 -28.22
CA LEU A 63 -11.92 2.05 -28.35
C LEU A 63 -12.23 2.56 -29.75
N LEU A 64 -11.28 3.24 -30.41
CA LEU A 64 -11.42 3.68 -31.78
C LEU A 64 -11.53 2.51 -32.76
N LEU A 65 -10.73 1.45 -32.54
CA LEU A 65 -10.81 0.21 -33.31
C LEU A 65 -12.16 -0.48 -33.11
N VAL A 66 -12.67 -0.53 -31.89
CA VAL A 66 -13.96 -1.17 -31.58
C VAL A 66 -15.13 -0.37 -32.12
N PHE A 67 -15.16 0.92 -31.89
CA PHE A 67 -16.30 1.77 -32.27
C PHE A 67 -16.22 2.33 -33.67
N GLY A 68 -15.04 2.51 -34.24
CA GLY A 68 -14.80 3.06 -35.57
C GLY A 68 -15.11 4.55 -35.73
N THR A 69 -15.54 5.24 -34.66
CA THR A 69 -15.91 6.66 -34.67
C THR A 69 -15.27 7.40 -33.52
N LEU A 70 -14.82 8.63 -33.72
CA LEU A 70 -14.10 9.43 -32.78
C LEU A 70 -14.92 9.73 -31.52
N ILE A 71 -16.18 10.16 -31.71
CA ILE A 71 -17.04 10.52 -30.57
C ILE A 71 -17.30 9.32 -29.67
N ALA A 72 -17.64 8.16 -30.24
CA ALA A 72 -17.90 6.96 -29.45
C ALA A 72 -16.64 6.43 -28.75
N ALA A 73 -15.45 6.67 -29.31
CA ALA A 73 -14.18 6.25 -28.68
C ALA A 73 -13.79 7.16 -27.50
N PHE A 74 -13.99 8.48 -27.61
CA PHE A 74 -13.62 9.41 -26.52
C PHE A 74 -14.68 9.50 -25.42
N LEU A 75 -15.93 9.19 -25.69
CA LEU A 75 -17.00 9.32 -24.70
C LEU A 75 -16.77 8.46 -23.42
N PRO A 76 -16.39 7.18 -23.51
CA PRO A 76 -16.07 6.39 -22.32
C PRO A 76 -14.95 6.98 -21.45
N ALA A 77 -13.90 7.49 -22.09
CA ALA A 77 -12.78 8.10 -21.39
C ALA A 77 -13.16 9.40 -20.67
N THR A 78 -14.02 10.23 -21.30
CA THR A 78 -14.50 11.49 -20.69
C THR A 78 -15.43 11.22 -19.51
N VAL A 79 -16.37 10.29 -19.63
CA VAL A 79 -17.29 9.93 -18.54
C VAL A 79 -16.53 9.24 -17.39
N GLY A 80 -15.59 8.35 -17.72
CA GLY A 80 -14.70 7.73 -16.74
C GLY A 80 -13.85 8.77 -16.00
N GLY A 81 -13.27 9.73 -16.73
CA GLY A 81 -12.50 10.83 -16.13
C GLY A 81 -13.32 11.69 -15.17
N VAL A 82 -14.57 12.01 -15.49
CA VAL A 82 -15.48 12.69 -14.55
C VAL A 82 -15.71 11.85 -13.29
N GLY A 83 -15.90 10.53 -13.44
CA GLY A 83 -16.04 9.61 -12.32
C GLY A 83 -14.80 9.62 -11.39
N VAL A 84 -13.61 9.62 -11.98
CA VAL A 84 -12.33 9.71 -11.22
C VAL A 84 -12.22 11.05 -10.46
N VAL A 85 -12.52 12.17 -11.12
CA VAL A 85 -12.47 13.50 -10.46
C VAL A 85 -13.44 13.56 -9.29
N LEU A 86 -14.66 13.04 -9.44
CA LEU A 86 -15.63 12.97 -8.34
C LEU A 86 -15.12 12.07 -7.20
N ALA A 87 -14.51 10.93 -7.53
CA ALA A 87 -13.98 10.02 -6.54
C ALA A 87 -12.78 10.65 -5.77
N LEU A 88 -11.85 11.30 -6.48
CA LEU A 88 -10.73 12.01 -5.85
C LEU A 88 -11.20 13.16 -4.95
N ALA A 89 -12.22 13.91 -5.38
CA ALA A 89 -12.82 14.95 -4.54
C ALA A 89 -13.45 14.37 -3.27
N ALA A 90 -14.13 13.22 -3.37
CA ALA A 90 -14.68 12.54 -2.20
C ALA A 90 -13.59 12.00 -1.26
N VAL A 91 -12.51 11.41 -1.80
CA VAL A 91 -11.34 10.98 -1.02
C VAL A 91 -10.71 12.17 -0.30
N ALA A 92 -10.48 13.29 -0.99
CA ALA A 92 -9.91 14.49 -0.39
C ALA A 92 -10.80 15.12 0.71
N LEU A 93 -12.11 14.90 0.65
CA LEU A 93 -13.02 15.34 1.72
C LEU A 93 -12.96 14.40 2.93
N ILE A 94 -12.92 13.09 2.70
CA ILE A 94 -12.90 12.08 3.76
C ILE A 94 -11.53 12.06 4.47
N SER A 95 -10.42 12.31 3.75
CA SER A 95 -9.08 12.35 4.33
C SER A 95 -8.87 13.48 5.35
N ARG A 96 -9.78 14.45 5.45
CA ARG A 96 -9.76 15.47 6.50
C ARG A 96 -10.11 14.93 7.88
N GLY A 97 -10.73 13.78 7.99
CA GLY A 97 -11.17 13.18 9.24
C GLY A 97 -10.78 11.74 9.45
N VAL A 98 -10.16 11.12 8.43
CA VAL A 98 -9.71 9.73 8.48
C VAL A 98 -8.33 9.65 7.83
N ASP A 99 -7.36 9.14 8.55
CA ASP A 99 -6.02 8.90 8.03
C ASP A 99 -6.08 7.86 6.90
N MET A 100 -5.46 8.21 5.78
CA MET A 100 -5.48 7.41 4.57
C MET A 100 -4.07 7.25 4.00
N SER A 101 -3.77 6.05 3.51
CA SER A 101 -2.52 5.77 2.82
C SER A 101 -2.46 6.47 1.46
N VAL A 102 -1.27 6.95 1.07
CA VAL A 102 -1.02 7.54 -0.26
C VAL A 102 -1.43 6.62 -1.42
N PHE A 103 -1.39 5.32 -1.22
CA PHE A 103 -1.79 4.32 -2.23
C PHE A 103 -3.27 4.38 -2.62
N VAL A 104 -4.13 5.04 -1.82
CA VAL A 104 -5.53 5.23 -2.18
C VAL A 104 -5.69 6.02 -3.48
N LEU A 105 -4.83 7.00 -3.73
CA LEU A 105 -4.88 7.81 -4.96
C LEU A 105 -4.62 6.95 -6.20
N ASN A 106 -3.66 6.04 -6.12
CA ASN A 106 -3.33 5.11 -7.21
C ASN A 106 -4.51 4.20 -7.54
N ILE A 107 -5.13 3.62 -6.51
CA ILE A 107 -6.29 2.72 -6.68
C ILE A 107 -7.48 3.49 -7.26
N VAL A 108 -7.79 4.67 -6.73
CA VAL A 108 -8.92 5.48 -7.21
C VAL A 108 -8.71 5.88 -8.67
N THR A 109 -7.50 6.28 -9.05
CA THR A 109 -7.21 6.70 -10.43
C THR A 109 -7.25 5.52 -11.39
N LEU A 110 -6.48 4.46 -11.13
CA LEU A 110 -6.36 3.32 -12.03
C LEU A 110 -7.68 2.54 -12.15
N LEU A 111 -8.31 2.23 -11.02
CA LEU A 111 -9.57 1.51 -10.99
C LEU A 111 -10.71 2.37 -11.58
N GLY A 112 -10.70 3.67 -11.29
CA GLY A 112 -11.71 4.60 -11.79
C GLY A 112 -11.67 4.79 -13.31
N ILE A 113 -10.49 4.91 -13.90
CA ILE A 113 -10.33 4.96 -15.36
C ILE A 113 -10.79 3.63 -15.97
N GLY A 114 -10.34 2.49 -15.43
CA GLY A 114 -10.71 1.17 -15.94
C GLY A 114 -12.22 0.94 -15.91
N LEU A 115 -12.83 1.03 -14.73
CA LEU A 115 -14.28 0.81 -14.58
C LEU A 115 -15.11 1.85 -15.35
N GLY A 116 -14.67 3.12 -15.35
CA GLY A 116 -15.34 4.19 -16.09
C GLY A 116 -15.38 3.92 -17.59
N ILE A 117 -14.28 3.44 -18.16
CA ILE A 117 -14.22 3.06 -19.59
C ILE A 117 -15.08 1.83 -19.84
N ASP A 118 -14.97 0.78 -19.02
CA ASP A 118 -15.69 -0.49 -19.23
C ASP A 118 -17.21 -0.30 -19.14
N TYR A 119 -17.70 0.40 -18.12
CA TYR A 119 -19.14 0.65 -17.96
C TYR A 119 -19.68 1.52 -19.10
N SER A 120 -18.94 2.55 -19.47
CA SER A 120 -19.31 3.43 -20.56
C SER A 120 -19.26 2.75 -21.92
N LEU A 121 -18.28 1.86 -22.14
CA LEU A 121 -18.18 1.01 -23.32
C LEU A 121 -19.43 0.14 -23.49
N PHE A 122 -19.83 -0.53 -22.41
CA PHE A 122 -21.00 -1.42 -22.43
C PHE A 122 -22.28 -0.67 -22.76
N PHE A 123 -22.47 0.49 -22.12
CA PHE A 123 -23.63 1.33 -22.35
C PHE A 123 -23.65 1.90 -23.78
N THR A 124 -22.52 2.44 -24.25
CA THR A 124 -22.36 2.99 -25.59
C THR A 124 -22.62 1.94 -26.67
N SER A 125 -22.09 0.75 -26.50
CA SER A 125 -22.29 -0.34 -27.45
C SER A 125 -23.76 -0.70 -27.58
N ARG A 126 -24.47 -0.85 -26.46
CA ARG A 126 -25.88 -1.20 -26.44
C ARG A 126 -26.75 -0.10 -27.03
N PHE A 127 -26.49 1.17 -26.72
CA PHE A 127 -27.16 2.31 -27.28
C PHE A 127 -27.02 2.37 -28.83
N ARG A 128 -25.81 2.19 -29.35
CA ARG A 128 -25.55 2.17 -30.78
C ARG A 128 -26.21 0.99 -31.49
N GLU A 129 -26.31 -0.14 -30.84
CA GLU A 129 -27.01 -1.31 -31.36
C GLU A 129 -28.51 -1.02 -31.57
N GLN A 130 -29.17 -0.37 -30.60
CA GLN A 130 -30.57 0.00 -30.68
C GLN A 130 -30.83 1.08 -31.74
N LEU A 131 -29.95 2.09 -31.80
CA LEU A 131 -30.05 3.09 -32.90
C LEU A 131 -29.89 2.44 -34.27
N ALA A 132 -29.04 1.46 -34.44
CA ALA A 132 -28.87 0.74 -35.69
C ALA A 132 -30.04 -0.18 -36.02
N ALA A 133 -30.80 -0.62 -35.00
CA ALA A 133 -32.07 -1.36 -35.18
C ALA A 133 -33.25 -0.47 -35.60
N GLY A 134 -33.08 0.87 -35.52
CA GLY A 134 -34.09 1.85 -35.95
C GLY A 134 -34.88 2.49 -34.81
N ASP A 135 -34.48 2.24 -33.54
CA ASP A 135 -35.13 2.85 -32.39
C ASP A 135 -34.92 4.37 -32.36
N SER A 136 -35.88 5.08 -31.76
CA SER A 136 -35.68 6.50 -31.43
C SER A 136 -34.58 6.65 -30.37
N VAL A 137 -33.99 7.85 -30.25
CA VAL A 137 -32.94 8.14 -29.25
C VAL A 137 -33.43 7.81 -27.84
N GLU A 138 -34.65 8.19 -27.51
CA GLU A 138 -35.26 7.92 -26.20
C GLU A 138 -35.42 6.43 -25.94
N GLN A 139 -35.90 5.68 -26.92
CA GLN A 139 -36.04 4.21 -26.82
C GLN A 139 -34.69 3.53 -26.72
N ALA A 140 -33.71 3.96 -27.51
CA ALA A 140 -32.35 3.42 -27.47
C ALA A 140 -31.67 3.64 -26.11
N VAL A 141 -31.83 4.83 -25.51
CA VAL A 141 -31.35 5.11 -24.13
C VAL A 141 -32.09 4.27 -23.12
N ALA A 142 -33.42 4.19 -23.19
CA ALA A 142 -34.22 3.42 -22.23
C ALA A 142 -33.87 1.91 -22.28
N THR A 143 -33.70 1.35 -23.48
CA THR A 143 -33.30 -0.06 -23.66
C THR A 143 -31.86 -0.31 -23.19
N ALA A 144 -30.94 0.62 -23.49
CA ALA A 144 -29.57 0.53 -22.99
C ALA A 144 -29.53 0.58 -21.43
N GLN A 145 -30.32 1.48 -20.83
CA GLN A 145 -30.45 1.59 -19.37
C GLN A 145 -31.02 0.31 -18.74
N ALA A 146 -32.08 -0.24 -19.35
CA ALA A 146 -32.72 -1.45 -18.85
C ALA A 146 -31.83 -2.72 -18.98
N THR A 147 -30.90 -2.76 -19.92
CA THR A 147 -30.06 -3.92 -20.21
C THR A 147 -28.63 -3.72 -19.69
N ALA A 148 -27.85 -2.85 -20.34
CA ALA A 148 -26.48 -2.57 -19.95
C ALA A 148 -26.41 -1.91 -18.55
N GLY A 149 -27.32 -0.95 -18.26
CA GLY A 149 -27.38 -0.30 -16.96
C GLY A 149 -27.63 -1.28 -15.80
N THR A 150 -28.53 -2.24 -15.99
CA THR A 150 -28.77 -3.30 -15.01
C THR A 150 -27.53 -4.18 -14.80
N ALA A 151 -26.85 -4.57 -15.87
CA ALA A 151 -25.62 -5.35 -15.79
C ALA A 151 -24.50 -4.59 -15.07
N ILE A 152 -24.33 -3.30 -15.36
CA ILE A 152 -23.36 -2.41 -14.70
C ILE A 152 -23.67 -2.31 -13.19
N LEU A 153 -24.94 -2.14 -12.83
CA LEU A 153 -25.34 -2.05 -11.43
C LEU A 153 -24.99 -3.33 -10.65
N PHE A 154 -25.39 -4.50 -11.15
CA PHE A 154 -25.11 -5.77 -10.49
C PHE A 154 -23.61 -6.08 -10.42
N SER A 155 -22.88 -5.89 -11.53
CA SER A 155 -21.43 -6.06 -11.57
C SER A 155 -20.72 -5.11 -10.60
N GLY A 156 -21.11 -3.85 -10.60
CA GLY A 156 -20.53 -2.84 -9.73
C GLY A 156 -20.82 -3.10 -8.24
N VAL A 157 -22.06 -3.48 -7.89
CA VAL A 157 -22.41 -3.85 -6.52
C VAL A 157 -21.63 -5.08 -6.06
N THR A 158 -21.46 -6.08 -6.91
CA THR A 158 -20.65 -7.26 -6.57
C THR A 158 -19.19 -6.89 -6.31
N SER A 159 -18.58 -6.05 -7.17
CA SER A 159 -17.22 -5.55 -6.99
C SER A 159 -17.10 -4.68 -5.74
N LEU A 160 -18.12 -3.86 -5.46
CA LEU A 160 -18.19 -3.02 -4.27
C LEU A 160 -18.19 -3.86 -3.00
N ILE A 161 -19.01 -4.92 -2.92
CA ILE A 161 -19.04 -5.83 -1.77
C ILE A 161 -17.68 -6.51 -1.58
N GLY A 162 -17.07 -7.01 -2.67
CA GLY A 162 -15.76 -7.64 -2.61
C GLY A 162 -14.67 -6.72 -2.07
N LEU A 163 -14.57 -5.50 -2.60
CA LEU A 163 -13.54 -4.55 -2.19
C LEU A 163 -13.87 -3.82 -0.88
N ALA A 164 -15.16 -3.69 -0.53
CA ALA A 164 -15.56 -3.17 0.77
C ALA A 164 -15.09 -4.07 1.92
N SER A 165 -14.88 -5.36 1.71
CA SER A 165 -14.32 -6.25 2.74
C SER A 165 -12.94 -5.82 3.23
N LEU A 166 -12.17 -5.10 2.39
CA LEU A 166 -10.86 -4.55 2.77
C LEU A 166 -10.97 -3.47 3.86
N THR A 167 -12.13 -2.84 4.02
CA THR A 167 -12.33 -1.84 5.08
C THR A 167 -12.36 -2.44 6.48
N ALA A 168 -12.55 -3.76 6.60
CA ALA A 168 -12.55 -4.49 7.86
C ALA A 168 -11.14 -4.82 8.37
N PHE A 169 -10.09 -4.59 7.57
CA PHE A 169 -8.72 -4.81 7.99
C PHE A 169 -8.24 -3.68 8.93
N GLU A 170 -7.50 -4.03 9.95
CA GLU A 170 -6.87 -3.06 10.86
C GLU A 170 -5.70 -2.35 10.18
N PHE A 171 -5.01 -3.02 9.27
CA PHE A 171 -3.89 -2.47 8.52
C PHE A 171 -4.35 -1.28 7.65
N MET A 172 -3.85 -0.08 7.99
CA MET A 172 -4.29 1.19 7.42
C MET A 172 -4.23 1.22 5.89
N MET A 173 -3.20 0.63 5.28
CA MET A 173 -3.04 0.61 3.83
C MET A 173 -4.20 -0.14 3.15
N LEU A 174 -4.54 -1.36 3.61
CA LEU A 174 -5.63 -2.17 3.05
C LEU A 174 -6.98 -1.51 3.30
N ARG A 175 -7.19 -0.97 4.50
CA ARG A 175 -8.43 -0.23 4.84
C ARG A 175 -8.61 0.98 3.94
N SER A 176 -7.55 1.76 3.71
CA SER A 176 -7.58 2.93 2.82
C SER A 176 -7.90 2.55 1.38
N VAL A 177 -7.28 1.48 0.86
CA VAL A 177 -7.58 0.91 -0.46
C VAL A 177 -9.05 0.50 -0.55
N GLY A 178 -9.59 -0.16 0.47
CA GLY A 178 -11.01 -0.53 0.56
C GLY A 178 -11.94 0.68 0.48
N ILE A 179 -11.68 1.72 1.27
CA ILE A 179 -12.45 2.97 1.26
C ILE A 179 -12.39 3.64 -0.12
N GLY A 180 -11.18 3.78 -0.68
CA GLY A 180 -10.99 4.36 -2.01
C GLY A 180 -11.72 3.59 -3.10
N ALA A 181 -11.67 2.25 -3.04
CA ALA A 181 -12.37 1.38 -3.98
C ALA A 181 -13.90 1.53 -3.90
N VAL A 182 -14.47 1.59 -2.70
CA VAL A 182 -15.91 1.84 -2.50
C VAL A 182 -16.32 3.18 -3.11
N ILE A 183 -15.54 4.22 -2.87
CA ILE A 183 -15.80 5.56 -3.38
C ILE A 183 -15.78 5.56 -4.92
N VAL A 184 -14.71 5.04 -5.50
CA VAL A 184 -14.52 5.09 -6.96
C VAL A 184 -15.50 4.21 -7.71
N ILE A 185 -15.84 3.02 -7.21
CA ILE A 185 -16.83 2.14 -7.82
C ILE A 185 -18.21 2.83 -7.79
N THR A 186 -18.56 3.42 -6.63
CA THR A 186 -19.82 4.16 -6.49
C THR A 186 -19.90 5.34 -7.47
N ALA A 187 -18.82 6.12 -7.58
CA ALA A 187 -18.72 7.23 -8.52
C ALA A 187 -18.82 6.75 -9.97
N ALA A 188 -18.16 5.64 -10.34
CA ALA A 188 -18.20 5.06 -11.67
C ALA A 188 -19.60 4.55 -12.03
N ILE A 189 -20.29 3.84 -11.13
CA ILE A 189 -21.67 3.40 -11.30
C ILE A 189 -22.58 4.62 -11.50
N PHE A 190 -22.44 5.62 -10.64
CA PHE A 190 -23.24 6.83 -10.72
C PHE A 190 -23.04 7.56 -12.05
N ALA A 191 -21.79 7.76 -12.49
CA ALA A 191 -21.48 8.38 -13.77
C ALA A 191 -22.02 7.56 -14.95
N ALA A 192 -21.87 6.23 -14.92
CA ALA A 192 -22.37 5.37 -15.98
C ALA A 192 -23.91 5.32 -16.07
N LEU A 193 -24.62 5.39 -14.95
CA LEU A 193 -26.08 5.27 -14.92
C LEU A 193 -26.82 6.62 -15.04
N THR A 194 -26.12 7.75 -14.82
CA THR A 194 -26.74 9.07 -14.89
C THR A 194 -26.14 9.95 -15.98
N LEU A 195 -24.82 10.17 -15.95
CA LEU A 195 -24.17 11.05 -16.91
C LEU A 195 -24.17 10.44 -18.33
N MET A 196 -23.90 9.13 -18.42
CA MET A 196 -23.82 8.45 -19.72
C MET A 196 -25.14 8.50 -20.50
N PRO A 197 -26.31 8.11 -19.92
CA PRO A 197 -27.60 8.25 -20.57
C PRO A 197 -27.91 9.70 -21.01
N ALA A 198 -27.60 10.67 -20.14
CA ALA A 198 -27.86 12.09 -20.47
C ALA A 198 -27.02 12.56 -21.65
N VAL A 199 -25.73 12.24 -21.68
CA VAL A 199 -24.84 12.62 -22.78
C VAL A 199 -25.24 11.93 -24.08
N LEU A 200 -25.61 10.64 -24.03
CA LEU A 200 -26.06 9.89 -25.20
C LEU A 200 -27.41 10.41 -25.73
N GLY A 201 -28.32 10.82 -24.84
CA GLY A 201 -29.57 11.48 -25.22
C GLY A 201 -29.35 12.78 -25.97
N ILE A 202 -28.36 13.59 -25.55
CA ILE A 202 -27.97 14.84 -26.20
C ILE A 202 -27.28 14.58 -27.56
N LEU A 203 -26.36 13.64 -27.61
CA LEU A 203 -25.59 13.31 -28.81
C LEU A 203 -26.45 12.64 -29.89
N GLY A 204 -27.32 11.72 -29.47
CA GLY A 204 -28.16 10.95 -30.37
C GLY A 204 -27.36 10.29 -31.51
N PRO A 205 -27.81 10.40 -32.78
CA PRO A 205 -27.12 9.82 -33.93
C PRO A 205 -25.71 10.38 -34.19
N ARG A 206 -25.38 11.57 -33.60
CA ARG A 206 -24.05 12.20 -33.75
C ARG A 206 -22.94 11.39 -33.13
N ILE A 207 -23.25 10.42 -32.27
CA ILE A 207 -22.26 9.46 -31.71
C ILE A 207 -21.53 8.72 -32.84
N ASN A 208 -22.15 8.53 -33.98
CA ASN A 208 -21.55 7.88 -35.14
C ASN A 208 -20.82 8.86 -36.09
N ALA A 209 -20.70 10.15 -35.73
CA ALA A 209 -19.95 11.13 -36.49
C ALA A 209 -18.43 10.93 -36.42
N PHE A 210 -17.73 11.53 -37.39
CA PHE A 210 -16.25 11.41 -37.49
C PHE A 210 -15.76 9.96 -37.55
N ARG A 211 -16.29 9.22 -38.54
CA ARG A 211 -15.88 7.84 -38.78
C ARG A 211 -14.44 7.80 -39.28
N VAL A 212 -13.57 7.13 -38.51
CA VAL A 212 -12.15 6.97 -38.80
C VAL A 212 -11.89 5.62 -39.46
N ILE A 213 -12.61 4.58 -39.07
CA ILE A 213 -12.43 3.22 -39.59
C ILE A 213 -13.51 2.95 -40.65
N PRO A 214 -13.13 2.56 -41.87
CA PRO A 214 -14.07 2.21 -42.93
C PRO A 214 -14.94 1.01 -42.54
N PRO A 215 -16.23 0.96 -42.95
CA PRO A 215 -17.16 -0.07 -42.52
C PRO A 215 -16.80 -1.49 -42.99
N PHE A 216 -15.91 -1.64 -43.96
CA PHE A 216 -15.49 -2.97 -44.44
C PHE A 216 -14.47 -3.65 -43.50
N LEU A 217 -13.67 -2.88 -42.78
CA LEU A 217 -12.77 -3.41 -41.77
C LEU A 217 -13.50 -3.87 -40.49
N SER A 218 -14.62 -3.22 -40.16
CA SER A 218 -15.42 -3.53 -38.97
C SER A 218 -16.36 -4.74 -39.14
N ARG A 219 -16.53 -5.24 -40.36
CA ARG A 219 -17.39 -6.41 -40.68
C ARG A 219 -16.68 -7.77 -40.45
N THR A 220 -15.36 -7.79 -40.53
CA THR A 220 -14.57 -9.05 -40.44
C THR A 220 -14.64 -9.68 -39.04
N ASP A 221 -14.82 -8.88 -37.98
CA ASP A 221 -14.81 -9.35 -36.61
C ASP A 221 -16.02 -10.19 -36.19
N ARG A 222 -17.22 -9.92 -36.74
CA ARG A 222 -18.43 -10.67 -36.33
C ARG A 222 -18.38 -12.13 -36.72
N ASP A 223 -17.83 -12.45 -37.88
CA ASP A 223 -17.72 -13.85 -38.34
C ASP A 223 -16.61 -14.62 -37.62
N MET A 224 -15.52 -13.95 -37.26
CA MET A 224 -14.41 -14.55 -36.54
C MET A 224 -14.81 -14.94 -35.10
N TRP A 225 -15.39 -13.99 -34.34
CA TRP A 225 -15.86 -14.23 -32.97
C TRP A 225 -17.02 -15.26 -32.94
N GLY A 226 -17.94 -15.18 -33.88
CA GLY A 226 -19.01 -16.16 -34.01
C GLY A 226 -18.51 -17.55 -34.36
N THR A 227 -17.48 -17.66 -35.18
CA THR A 227 -16.83 -18.93 -35.51
C THR A 227 -16.07 -19.51 -34.32
N LEU A 228 -15.31 -18.66 -33.60
CA LEU A 228 -14.61 -19.05 -32.37
C LEU A 228 -15.61 -19.53 -31.30
N SER A 229 -16.68 -18.79 -31.07
CA SER A 229 -17.72 -19.16 -30.10
C SER A 229 -18.34 -20.52 -30.45
N ARG A 230 -18.74 -20.73 -31.71
CA ARG A 230 -19.27 -22.03 -32.17
C ARG A 230 -18.27 -23.17 -32.01
N TRP A 231 -16.99 -22.93 -32.28
CA TRP A 231 -15.94 -23.95 -32.13
C TRP A 231 -15.73 -24.32 -30.65
N VAL A 232 -15.70 -23.33 -29.75
CA VAL A 232 -15.61 -23.54 -28.30
C VAL A 232 -16.83 -24.31 -27.78
N MET A 233 -18.04 -23.90 -28.18
CA MET A 233 -19.28 -24.57 -27.77
C MET A 233 -19.41 -26.00 -28.32
N ALA A 234 -18.84 -26.28 -29.48
CA ALA A 234 -18.84 -27.62 -30.05
C ALA A 234 -17.88 -28.59 -29.34
N ARG A 235 -16.87 -28.05 -28.61
CA ARG A 235 -15.83 -28.87 -27.95
C ARG A 235 -15.48 -28.29 -26.56
N PRO A 236 -16.44 -28.16 -25.63
CA PRO A 236 -16.26 -27.42 -24.38
C PRO A 236 -15.15 -28.03 -23.49
N LEU A 237 -15.07 -29.37 -23.37
CA LEU A 237 -14.03 -30.01 -22.55
C LEU A 237 -12.64 -29.89 -23.17
N MET A 238 -12.53 -29.91 -24.52
CA MET A 238 -11.25 -29.77 -25.23
C MET A 238 -10.64 -28.38 -25.01
N VAL A 239 -11.47 -27.36 -24.75
CA VAL A 239 -11.02 -26.01 -24.44
C VAL A 239 -10.90 -25.78 -22.93
N ALA A 240 -11.88 -26.22 -22.14
CA ALA A 240 -11.89 -26.00 -20.70
C ALA A 240 -10.73 -26.70 -19.98
N VAL A 241 -10.44 -27.97 -20.30
CA VAL A 241 -9.40 -28.73 -19.62
C VAL A 241 -8.01 -28.12 -19.81
N PRO A 242 -7.53 -27.82 -21.03
CA PRO A 242 -6.24 -27.15 -21.20
C PRO A 242 -6.20 -25.77 -20.57
N THR A 243 -7.30 -25.01 -20.61
CA THR A 243 -7.37 -23.68 -19.98
C THR A 243 -7.22 -23.81 -18.46
N VAL A 244 -7.93 -24.72 -17.81
CA VAL A 244 -7.81 -24.95 -16.37
C VAL A 244 -6.41 -25.44 -16.01
N LEU A 245 -5.84 -26.38 -16.77
CA LEU A 245 -4.47 -26.87 -16.54
C LEU A 245 -3.45 -25.74 -16.68
N PHE A 246 -3.60 -24.89 -17.68
CA PHE A 246 -2.75 -23.72 -17.88
C PHE A 246 -2.84 -22.72 -16.71
N LEU A 247 -4.06 -22.44 -16.22
CA LEU A 247 -4.27 -21.59 -15.07
C LEU A 247 -3.68 -22.18 -13.78
N LEU A 248 -3.83 -23.48 -13.57
CA LEU A 248 -3.22 -24.18 -12.43
C LEU A 248 -1.69 -24.18 -12.51
N LEU A 249 -1.13 -24.32 -13.71
CA LEU A 249 0.31 -24.20 -13.94
C LEU A 249 0.80 -22.78 -13.61
N LEU A 250 0.09 -21.75 -14.05
CA LEU A 250 0.40 -20.35 -13.70
C LEU A 250 0.24 -20.05 -12.21
N ALA A 251 -0.67 -20.74 -11.53
CA ALA A 251 -0.87 -20.59 -10.09
C ALA A 251 0.16 -21.38 -9.26
N SER A 252 0.93 -22.31 -9.86
CA SER A 252 1.85 -23.18 -9.13
C SER A 252 2.92 -22.44 -8.31
N PRO A 253 3.49 -21.28 -8.74
CA PRO A 253 4.48 -20.55 -7.96
C PRO A 253 3.93 -19.92 -6.68
N VAL A 254 2.59 -19.80 -6.55
CA VAL A 254 1.94 -19.21 -5.35
C VAL A 254 2.34 -19.94 -4.07
N ARG A 255 2.64 -21.24 -4.14
CA ARG A 255 3.11 -22.02 -2.98
C ARG A 255 4.48 -21.61 -2.45
N GLY A 256 5.27 -20.91 -3.25
CA GLY A 256 6.61 -20.43 -2.91
C GLY A 256 6.69 -18.91 -2.70
N ILE A 257 5.56 -18.21 -2.68
CA ILE A 257 5.56 -16.77 -2.42
C ILE A 257 6.02 -16.52 -0.97
N ARG A 258 7.08 -15.75 -0.83
CA ARG A 258 7.50 -15.20 0.47
C ARG A 258 6.84 -13.83 0.60
N LEU A 259 6.02 -13.69 1.63
CA LEU A 259 5.44 -12.40 1.99
C LEU A 259 6.43 -11.72 2.93
N GLY A 260 6.79 -10.48 2.65
CA GLY A 260 7.65 -9.64 3.47
C GLY A 260 7.07 -8.25 3.58
N THR A 261 7.51 -7.50 4.57
CA THR A 261 7.16 -6.07 4.68
C THR A 261 7.91 -5.25 3.64
N VAL A 262 7.34 -4.09 3.37
CA VAL A 262 7.89 -3.14 2.40
C VAL A 262 9.13 -2.47 3.02
N ASP A 263 10.29 -2.71 2.43
CA ASP A 263 11.55 -2.02 2.75
C ASP A 263 12.04 -1.18 1.57
N ALA A 264 13.24 -0.58 1.69
CA ALA A 264 13.82 0.23 0.63
C ALA A 264 14.05 -0.54 -0.68
N THR A 265 14.03 -1.88 -0.65
CA THR A 265 14.31 -2.71 -1.85
C THR A 265 13.21 -2.64 -2.91
N ILE A 266 12.02 -2.15 -2.57
CA ILE A 266 10.96 -1.88 -3.55
C ILE A 266 11.26 -0.71 -4.48
N LEU A 267 12.14 0.18 -4.07
CA LEU A 267 12.52 1.35 -4.87
C LEU A 267 13.55 1.00 -5.92
N PRO A 268 13.51 1.70 -7.07
CA PRO A 268 14.58 1.62 -8.07
C PRO A 268 15.96 1.93 -7.46
N PRO A 269 17.03 1.20 -7.84
CA PRO A 269 18.36 1.35 -7.26
C PRO A 269 19.01 2.72 -7.56
N GLU A 270 18.47 3.47 -8.52
CA GLU A 270 18.94 4.80 -8.88
C GLU A 270 18.53 5.88 -7.87
N LEU A 271 17.52 5.60 -7.04
CA LEU A 271 17.04 6.57 -6.05
C LEU A 271 18.02 6.68 -4.88
N GLU A 272 18.12 7.90 -4.37
CA GLU A 272 19.09 8.24 -3.33
C GLU A 272 18.85 7.48 -2.02
N SER A 273 17.60 7.44 -1.55
CA SER A 273 17.26 6.72 -0.33
C SER A 273 17.55 5.23 -0.43
N ARG A 274 17.36 4.64 -1.63
CA ARG A 274 17.70 3.25 -1.91
C ARG A 274 19.21 3.03 -1.95
N ARG A 275 19.98 3.87 -2.61
CA ARG A 275 21.46 3.78 -2.64
C ARG A 275 22.04 3.90 -1.23
N GLY A 276 21.54 4.85 -0.43
CA GLY A 276 21.97 5.00 0.96
C GLY A 276 21.64 3.77 1.81
N PHE A 277 20.47 3.17 1.60
CA PHE A 277 20.09 1.92 2.23
C PHE A 277 21.03 0.78 1.85
N ASP A 278 21.32 0.61 0.55
CA ASP A 278 22.22 -0.44 0.08
C ASP A 278 23.65 -0.26 0.63
N ILE A 279 24.17 0.96 0.71
CA ILE A 279 25.46 1.26 1.33
C ILE A 279 25.46 0.87 2.82
N LEU A 280 24.42 1.27 3.58
CA LEU A 280 24.33 0.90 5.00
C LEU A 280 24.23 -0.60 5.21
N ARG A 281 23.52 -1.31 4.32
CA ARG A 281 23.40 -2.76 4.40
C ARG A 281 24.69 -3.48 4.00
N ASP A 282 25.25 -3.13 2.86
CA ASP A 282 26.31 -3.93 2.21
C ASP A 282 27.71 -3.56 2.72
N GLU A 283 27.97 -2.28 3.04
CA GLU A 283 29.28 -1.81 3.50
C GLU A 283 29.39 -1.70 5.01
N PHE A 284 28.31 -1.35 5.71
CA PHE A 284 28.31 -1.17 7.14
C PHE A 284 27.64 -2.33 7.92
N GLY A 285 26.89 -3.21 7.25
CA GLY A 285 26.17 -4.31 7.88
C GLY A 285 25.04 -3.89 8.81
N LEU A 286 24.74 -2.58 8.91
CA LEU A 286 23.81 -2.01 9.90
C LEU A 286 22.35 -2.44 9.73
N LEU A 287 21.98 -2.89 8.53
CA LEU A 287 20.59 -3.28 8.18
C LEU A 287 20.45 -4.80 7.97
N ASN A 288 21.53 -5.55 8.19
CA ASN A 288 21.52 -7.00 8.15
C ASN A 288 21.10 -7.60 9.51
N GLN A 289 20.99 -6.76 10.54
CA GLN A 289 20.60 -7.15 11.87
C GLN A 289 19.12 -6.79 12.08
N THR A 290 18.36 -7.76 12.57
CA THR A 290 17.01 -7.52 13.04
C THR A 290 17.09 -6.79 14.38
N GLN A 291 16.47 -5.63 14.47
CA GLN A 291 16.33 -4.87 15.70
C GLN A 291 14.86 -4.91 16.14
N ILE A 292 14.63 -5.47 17.32
CA ILE A 292 13.30 -5.60 17.90
C ILE A 292 13.25 -4.72 19.15
N PRO A 293 12.60 -3.54 19.09
CA PRO A 293 12.34 -2.73 20.25
C PRO A 293 11.26 -3.40 21.12
N VAL A 294 11.56 -3.53 22.40
CA VAL A 294 10.67 -4.10 23.41
C VAL A 294 10.47 -3.06 24.50
N ALA A 295 9.26 -2.56 24.64
CA ALA A 295 8.91 -1.67 25.73
C ALA A 295 8.37 -2.48 26.91
N TYR A 296 9.05 -2.38 28.04
CA TYR A 296 8.66 -2.94 29.33
C TYR A 296 7.91 -1.86 30.09
N VAL A 297 6.57 -1.98 30.16
CA VAL A 297 5.69 -0.97 30.74
C VAL A 297 5.07 -1.45 32.03
N PHE A 298 5.21 -0.67 33.08
CA PHE A 298 4.57 -0.93 34.37
C PHE A 298 3.12 -0.45 34.33
N ASP A 299 2.14 -1.33 34.62
CA ASP A 299 0.70 -1.10 34.42
C ASP A 299 0.11 -0.02 35.34
N GLU A 300 0.70 0.24 36.51
CA GLU A 300 0.27 1.29 37.45
C GLU A 300 1.21 2.51 37.40
N ALA A 301 1.32 3.15 36.24
CA ALA A 301 2.39 4.10 35.89
C ALA A 301 2.36 5.45 36.62
N GLU A 302 1.30 5.87 37.31
CA GLU A 302 1.21 7.24 37.83
C GLU A 302 2.20 7.59 38.96
N ASP A 303 2.87 6.60 39.60
CA ASP A 303 3.87 6.84 40.67
C ASP A 303 5.05 5.82 40.68
N ILE A 304 5.26 5.06 39.58
CA ILE A 304 6.33 4.04 39.58
C ILE A 304 7.64 4.65 39.04
N ASP A 305 8.67 4.67 39.90
CA ASP A 305 10.04 4.94 39.45
C ASP A 305 10.70 3.67 38.87
N PRO A 306 10.93 3.62 37.53
CA PRO A 306 11.60 2.49 36.87
C PRO A 306 13.03 2.25 37.40
N LEU A 307 13.67 3.29 37.93
CA LEU A 307 15.05 3.25 38.45
C LEU A 307 15.12 2.84 39.91
N SER A 308 13.99 2.58 40.56
CA SER A 308 14.02 2.02 41.95
C SER A 308 14.75 0.69 41.99
N PRO A 309 15.44 0.35 43.09
CA PRO A 309 16.23 -0.88 43.19
C PRO A 309 15.46 -2.17 42.92
N GLY A 310 14.18 -2.21 43.31
CA GLY A 310 13.30 -3.35 43.01
C GLY A 310 12.96 -3.51 41.53
N ASN A 311 12.64 -2.43 40.88
CA ASN A 311 12.33 -2.41 39.44
C ASN A 311 13.59 -2.67 38.59
N LEU A 312 14.74 -2.10 38.99
CA LEU A 312 16.01 -2.38 38.31
C LEU A 312 16.39 -3.87 38.40
N ALA A 313 16.10 -4.55 39.53
CA ALA A 313 16.33 -5.98 39.61
C ALA A 313 15.42 -6.79 38.66
N ARG A 314 14.16 -6.38 38.50
CA ARG A 314 13.21 -6.98 37.52
C ARG A 314 13.66 -6.74 36.09
N LEU A 315 14.02 -5.50 35.75
CA LEU A 315 14.53 -5.13 34.43
C LEU A 315 15.83 -5.88 34.10
N TYR A 316 16.73 -6.03 35.06
CA TYR A 316 17.96 -6.80 34.89
C TYR A 316 17.67 -8.28 34.60
N ALA A 317 16.79 -8.90 35.40
CA ALA A 317 16.40 -10.28 35.18
C ALA A 317 15.76 -10.49 33.81
N PHE A 318 14.90 -9.56 33.38
CA PHE A 318 14.28 -9.57 32.05
C PHE A 318 15.31 -9.40 30.92
N GLY A 319 16.22 -8.43 31.04
CA GLY A 319 17.28 -8.24 30.06
C GLY A 319 18.18 -9.46 29.89
N ARG A 320 18.54 -10.14 31.02
CA ARG A 320 19.30 -11.39 30.98
C ARG A 320 18.54 -12.55 30.39
N ALA A 321 17.22 -12.59 30.56
CA ALA A 321 16.39 -13.60 29.96
C ALA A 321 16.28 -13.40 28.43
N LEU A 322 16.19 -12.16 27.96
CA LEU A 322 16.25 -11.83 26.53
C LEU A 322 17.60 -12.23 25.91
N GLU A 323 18.72 -11.98 26.59
CA GLU A 323 20.07 -12.43 26.16
C GLU A 323 20.21 -13.95 26.08
N GLY A 324 19.37 -14.69 26.79
CA GLY A 324 19.34 -16.15 26.78
C GLY A 324 18.52 -16.78 25.67
N LEU A 325 17.79 -15.98 24.86
CA LEU A 325 17.05 -16.50 23.73
C LEU A 325 18.00 -16.89 22.59
N ASP A 326 17.66 -17.98 21.90
CA ASP A 326 18.34 -18.36 20.68
C ASP A 326 18.21 -17.22 19.63
N GLU A 327 19.23 -17.04 18.81
CA GLU A 327 19.29 -16.01 17.76
C GLU A 327 19.49 -14.56 18.28
N VAL A 328 19.51 -14.28 19.58
CA VAL A 328 19.82 -12.96 20.15
C VAL A 328 21.33 -12.75 20.23
N THR A 329 21.81 -11.75 19.52
CA THR A 329 23.25 -11.40 19.51
C THR A 329 23.58 -10.42 20.64
N GLN A 330 22.71 -9.44 20.87
CA GLN A 330 22.90 -8.41 21.89
C GLN A 330 21.56 -7.85 22.35
N VAL A 331 21.49 -7.49 23.64
CA VAL A 331 20.38 -6.69 24.18
C VAL A 331 20.94 -5.37 24.70
N ARG A 332 20.41 -4.28 24.19
CA ARG A 332 20.78 -2.93 24.64
C ARG A 332 19.67 -2.34 25.49
N SER A 333 19.99 -2.04 26.74
CA SER A 333 19.10 -1.38 27.68
C SER A 333 19.91 -0.70 28.77
N ILE A 334 19.22 0.02 29.64
CA ILE A 334 19.86 0.66 30.82
C ILE A 334 20.52 -0.36 31.79
N VAL A 335 20.17 -1.64 31.70
CA VAL A 335 20.68 -2.72 32.60
C VAL A 335 21.54 -3.73 31.85
N ASN A 336 21.84 -3.54 30.57
CA ASN A 336 22.65 -4.45 29.74
C ASN A 336 23.85 -3.75 29.08
N MET A 337 24.32 -2.63 29.65
CA MET A 337 25.44 -1.85 29.08
C MET A 337 26.79 -2.56 29.21
N SER A 338 26.97 -3.33 30.26
CA SER A 338 28.20 -4.10 30.49
C SER A 338 27.87 -5.47 31.08
N PRO A 339 28.49 -6.53 30.57
CA PRO A 339 28.30 -7.89 31.11
C PRO A 339 28.84 -8.06 32.55
N ASP A 340 29.75 -7.17 32.97
CA ASP A 340 30.40 -7.21 34.27
C ASP A 340 29.60 -6.55 35.40
N LEU A 341 28.52 -5.83 35.05
CA LEU A 341 27.68 -5.14 36.04
C LEU A 341 26.49 -6.01 36.43
N ASP A 342 26.27 -6.12 37.74
CA ASP A 342 25.09 -6.80 38.29
C ASP A 342 23.96 -5.81 38.64
N ALA A 343 22.78 -6.35 38.95
CA ALA A 343 21.61 -5.56 39.29
C ALA A 343 21.87 -4.60 40.48
N SER A 344 22.71 -4.99 41.45
CA SER A 344 23.02 -4.18 42.62
C SER A 344 23.91 -2.99 42.25
N THR A 345 24.80 -3.17 41.31
CA THR A 345 25.68 -2.12 40.77
C THR A 345 24.87 -1.10 39.95
N TYR A 346 23.96 -1.55 39.10
CA TYR A 346 23.03 -0.64 38.40
C TYR A 346 22.15 0.14 39.38
N ALA A 347 21.66 -0.51 40.46
CA ALA A 347 20.87 0.18 41.49
C ALA A 347 21.67 1.24 42.26
N MET A 348 22.98 1.04 42.46
CA MET A 348 23.86 2.06 43.04
C MET A 348 24.12 3.21 42.05
N LEU A 349 24.37 2.87 40.77
CA LEU A 349 24.72 3.80 39.75
C LEU A 349 23.55 4.79 39.44
N TYR A 350 22.32 4.28 39.40
CA TYR A 350 21.12 5.08 39.12
C TYR A 350 20.45 5.66 40.34
N ARG A 351 21.06 5.54 41.53
CA ARG A 351 20.53 6.16 42.74
C ARG A 351 20.45 7.71 42.64
N VAL A 352 21.38 8.29 41.87
CA VAL A 352 21.38 9.71 41.49
C VAL A 352 21.69 9.77 40.02
N PRO A 353 20.66 9.69 39.17
CA PRO A 353 20.84 9.61 37.69
C PRO A 353 21.62 10.81 37.11
N GLU A 354 21.47 11.98 37.74
CA GLU A 354 22.17 13.20 37.32
C GLU A 354 23.70 13.15 37.64
N ALA A 355 24.15 12.25 38.48
CA ALA A 355 25.56 12.05 38.78
C ALA A 355 26.29 11.11 37.81
N VAL A 356 25.56 10.48 36.89
CA VAL A 356 26.14 9.66 35.84
C VAL A 356 26.90 10.56 34.87
N THR A 357 28.22 10.42 34.82
CA THR A 357 29.11 11.27 33.99
C THR A 357 29.40 10.69 32.62
N ASP A 358 29.10 9.40 32.39
CA ASP A 358 29.24 8.75 31.09
C ASP A 358 28.18 9.23 30.14
N LEU A 359 28.60 9.83 29.00
CA LEU A 359 27.71 10.42 28.02
C LEU A 359 26.82 9.39 27.33
N ALA A 360 27.34 8.17 27.07
CA ALA A 360 26.57 7.11 26.43
C ALA A 360 25.46 6.64 27.36
N MET A 361 25.76 6.47 28.66
CA MET A 361 24.79 6.09 29.67
C MET A 361 23.73 7.16 29.92
N GLN A 362 24.12 8.45 29.94
CA GLN A 362 23.17 9.57 30.02
C GLN A 362 22.21 9.57 28.82
N THR A 363 22.75 9.37 27.62
CA THR A 363 21.94 9.34 26.40
C THR A 363 20.98 8.16 26.44
N LEU A 364 21.45 7.00 26.84
CA LEU A 364 20.62 5.79 26.94
C LEU A 364 19.51 5.96 27.99
N LEU A 365 19.82 6.50 29.18
CA LEU A 365 18.81 6.81 30.19
C LEU A 365 17.73 7.78 29.65
N ARG A 366 18.18 8.87 29.03
CA ARG A 366 17.26 9.85 28.46
C ARG A 366 16.38 9.28 27.34
N ASP A 367 16.94 8.42 26.51
CA ASP A 367 16.26 7.92 25.31
C ASP A 367 15.45 6.65 25.57
N SER A 368 15.82 5.85 26.61
CA SER A 368 15.18 4.55 26.89
C SER A 368 14.27 4.53 28.12
N VAL A 369 14.28 5.58 28.98
CA VAL A 369 13.42 5.62 30.17
C VAL A 369 12.37 6.72 30.01
N ARG A 370 11.12 6.37 30.22
CA ARG A 370 9.96 7.26 30.28
C ARG A 370 9.15 6.93 31.53
N ASP A 371 8.14 7.78 31.81
CA ASP A 371 7.25 7.57 32.94
C ASP A 371 6.64 6.17 32.89
N GLY A 372 7.06 5.31 33.81
CA GLY A 372 6.59 3.92 33.92
C GLY A 372 7.01 2.97 32.79
N ALA A 373 7.97 3.32 31.93
CA ALA A 373 8.39 2.45 30.81
C ALA A 373 9.91 2.43 30.61
N VAL A 374 10.44 1.28 30.21
CA VAL A 374 11.85 1.11 29.82
C VAL A 374 11.96 0.37 28.49
N LEU A 375 12.76 0.93 27.59
CA LEU A 375 12.99 0.36 26.26
C LEU A 375 14.20 -0.60 26.30
N PHE A 376 14.01 -1.79 25.76
CA PHE A 376 15.04 -2.75 25.41
C PHE A 376 15.12 -2.84 23.88
N LEU A 377 16.32 -2.83 23.34
CA LEU A 377 16.57 -3.07 21.93
C LEU A 377 17.27 -4.43 21.80
N VAL A 378 16.54 -5.41 21.27
CA VAL A 378 17.05 -6.75 21.01
C VAL A 378 17.62 -6.78 19.59
N GLU A 379 18.89 -7.14 19.46
CA GLU A 379 19.61 -7.25 18.20
C GLU A 379 19.86 -8.73 17.87
N SER A 380 19.63 -9.10 16.60
CA SER A 380 19.78 -10.46 16.10
C SER A 380 20.35 -10.45 14.68
N GLU A 381 21.14 -11.48 14.33
CA GLU A 381 21.68 -11.66 12.97
C GLU A 381 20.70 -12.36 12.01
N VAL A 382 19.50 -12.71 12.48
CA VAL A 382 18.47 -13.31 11.62
C VAL A 382 18.02 -12.31 10.56
N GLU A 383 17.67 -12.83 9.38
CA GLU A 383 17.17 -12.01 8.28
C GLU A 383 15.90 -11.25 8.72
N PRO A 384 15.86 -9.91 8.62
CA PRO A 384 14.66 -9.14 8.91
C PRO A 384 13.49 -9.67 8.08
N PHE A 385 12.31 -9.81 8.71
CA PHE A 385 11.07 -10.33 8.06
C PHE A 385 11.12 -11.82 7.67
N GLY A 386 12.16 -12.56 8.07
CA GLY A 386 12.26 -14.01 7.91
C GLY A 386 11.41 -14.77 8.94
N PRO A 387 11.20 -16.09 8.72
CA PRO A 387 10.48 -16.93 9.69
C PRO A 387 11.18 -17.02 11.03
N GLU A 388 12.51 -16.92 11.07
CA GLU A 388 13.32 -16.92 12.28
C GLU A 388 13.10 -15.64 13.10
N ALA A 389 13.01 -14.47 12.44
CA ALA A 389 12.69 -13.21 13.10
C ALA A 389 11.26 -13.22 13.68
N SER A 390 10.30 -13.80 12.96
CA SER A 390 8.92 -13.96 13.46
C SER A 390 8.85 -14.92 14.65
N SER A 391 9.66 -16.00 14.64
CA SER A 391 9.76 -16.91 15.78
C SER A 391 10.33 -16.19 17.00
N LEU A 392 11.43 -15.43 16.82
CA LEU A 392 12.05 -14.65 17.89
C LEU A 392 11.08 -13.63 18.50
N VAL A 393 10.31 -12.92 17.68
CA VAL A 393 9.26 -12.02 18.17
C VAL A 393 8.21 -12.76 18.98
N SER A 394 7.79 -13.95 18.51
CA SER A 394 6.83 -14.79 19.22
C SER A 394 7.38 -15.26 20.60
N ASP A 395 8.65 -15.63 20.64
CA ASP A 395 9.31 -16.04 21.88
C ASP A 395 9.43 -14.88 22.87
N ILE A 396 9.75 -13.67 22.39
CA ILE A 396 9.77 -12.46 23.21
C ILE A 396 8.37 -12.14 23.77
N ARG A 397 7.33 -12.24 22.92
CA ARG A 397 5.92 -12.00 23.33
C ARG A 397 5.40 -13.05 24.32
N ALA A 398 5.92 -14.27 24.26
CA ALA A 398 5.54 -15.35 25.18
C ALA A 398 6.21 -15.23 26.57
N PHE A 399 7.11 -14.29 26.74
CA PHE A 399 7.81 -14.07 28.01
C PHE A 399 6.85 -13.54 29.06
N ASP A 400 6.90 -14.10 30.27
CA ASP A 400 6.16 -13.57 31.42
C ASP A 400 7.01 -12.50 32.14
N PRO A 401 6.67 -11.20 31.98
CA PRO A 401 7.42 -10.12 32.60
C PRO A 401 7.14 -9.98 34.10
N GLY A 402 6.21 -10.79 34.62
CA GLY A 402 5.72 -10.73 35.99
C GLY A 402 4.47 -9.85 36.18
N PRO A 403 3.92 -9.80 37.38
CA PRO A 403 2.68 -9.08 37.66
C PRO A 403 2.85 -7.56 37.44
N GLU A 404 1.79 -6.92 37.02
CA GLU A 404 1.68 -5.47 36.83
C GLU A 404 2.68 -4.92 35.76
N VAL A 405 2.96 -5.73 34.73
CA VAL A 405 3.81 -5.33 33.61
C VAL A 405 3.23 -5.82 32.29
N THR A 406 3.18 -4.94 31.32
CA THR A 406 2.83 -5.26 29.93
C THR A 406 4.04 -5.09 29.02
N LEU A 407 4.28 -6.08 28.16
CA LEU A 407 5.31 -6.00 27.11
C LEU A 407 4.69 -5.55 25.78
N PHE A 408 5.28 -4.53 25.20
CA PHE A 408 5.00 -4.16 23.81
C PHE A 408 6.22 -4.46 22.95
N VAL A 409 6.03 -5.33 21.97
CA VAL A 409 7.09 -5.76 21.04
C VAL A 409 6.76 -5.17 19.67
N ASP A 410 7.63 -4.33 19.16
CA ASP A 410 7.47 -3.57 17.91
C ASP A 410 8.66 -3.81 16.97
N GLY A 411 8.65 -3.14 15.83
CA GLY A 411 9.65 -3.24 14.77
C GLY A 411 9.15 -4.02 13.56
N GLY A 412 9.85 -3.86 12.44
CA GLY A 412 9.41 -4.42 11.16
C GLY A 412 9.16 -5.93 11.17
N SER A 413 9.89 -6.68 12.00
CA SER A 413 9.68 -8.13 12.17
C SER A 413 8.51 -8.49 13.09
N ALA A 414 7.95 -7.53 13.83
CA ALA A 414 6.82 -7.74 14.75
C ALA A 414 5.46 -7.50 14.07
N GLU A 415 5.46 -6.90 12.88
CA GLU A 415 4.25 -6.62 12.09
C GLU A 415 3.79 -7.81 11.22
N ILE A 416 4.55 -8.91 11.21
CA ILE A 416 4.24 -10.15 10.50
C ILE A 416 3.50 -11.09 11.46
#